data_fa6d75244d105b0398854afb328296b1
#
_entry.id   fa6d75244d105b0398854afb328296b1
#
_cell.length_a   1.000
_cell.length_b   1.000
_cell.length_c   1.000
_cell.angle_alpha   90.00
_cell.angle_beta   90.00
_cell.angle_gamma   90.00
#
_symmetry.space_group_name_H-M   'P 1'
#
loop_
_entity.id
_entity.type
_entity.pdbx_description
1 polymer ?
#
loop_
_entity_poly.entity_id
_entity_poly.type
_entity_poly.pdbx_seq_one_letter_code
_entity_poly.pdbx_strand_id
1 'polypeptide(L)'
;MTAGASAMAQTTKKTGEESPPVFLDYRGIQIGWLADEVRKKLGVPADKGDEQDLYVFNEKEMCSVVYDKATKKVTAISIDFMNGANSPITPEQVFGSDIETKPDGSKYKLVRYPKAGYWVSYSRTAGNSPMITITMTQIPTKP
;
A
#
# COMPACT_ATOMS: atom_id res chain seq x y z
N MET A 1 13.23 -37.14 11.24
CA MET A 1 12.78 -36.71 11.02
C MET A 1 12.49 -35.83 10.76
N THR A 2 12.62 -35.51 10.82
CA THR A 2 12.19 -34.81 10.73
C THR A 2 11.80 -34.05 10.00
N ALA A 3 11.93 -33.76 9.64
CA ALA A 3 11.53 -33.07 9.06
C ALA A 3 10.63 -32.79 8.69
N GLY A 4 10.42 -32.86 8.40
CA GLY A 4 9.45 -32.68 7.91
C GLY A 4 8.86 -31.84 8.25
N ALA A 5 9.09 -31.62 8.81
CA ALA A 5 8.42 -30.95 9.21
C ALA A 5 8.35 -29.91 8.63
N SER A 6 8.90 -29.70 8.47
CA SER A 6 8.72 -28.77 8.15
C SER A 6 8.09 -28.48 7.19
N ALA A 7 8.20 -28.61 6.79
CA ALA A 7 7.66 -28.27 5.96
C ALA A 7 6.60 -28.09 5.89
N MET A 8 6.29 -28.20 6.07
CA MET A 8 5.27 -28.03 6.03
C MET A 8 4.87 -27.12 6.26
N ALA A 9 5.33 -26.85 6.58
CA ALA A 9 4.90 -25.92 7.01
C ALA A 9 4.49 -25.07 6.12
N GLN A 10 4.88 -24.87 5.54
CA GLN A 10 4.52 -24.06 4.81
C GLN A 10 3.52 -24.19 4.20
N THR A 11 3.33 -24.65 4.06
CA THR A 11 2.39 -24.82 3.41
C THR A 11 1.33 -24.69 3.89
N THR A 12 1.37 -24.73 4.66
CA THR A 12 0.36 -24.63 5.25
C THR A 12 -0.29 -23.56 5.18
N LYS A 13 0.11 -22.76 4.93
CA LYS A 13 -0.43 -21.72 4.89
C LYS A 13 -1.52 -21.68 4.24
N LYS A 14 -1.76 -22.29 3.60
CA LYS A 14 -2.76 -22.34 2.94
C LYS A 14 -3.82 -22.72 3.70
N THR A 15 -3.78 -22.96 4.65
CA THR A 15 -4.83 -23.37 5.46
C THR A 15 -5.76 -22.31 5.86
N GLY A 16 -5.91 -21.29 5.14
CA GLY A 16 -6.84 -20.27 5.50
C GLY A 16 -6.26 -19.19 6.35
N GLU A 17 -5.06 -19.40 6.83
CA GLU A 17 -4.42 -18.32 7.51
C GLU A 17 -3.82 -17.41 6.51
N GLU A 18 -4.09 -16.14 6.63
CA GLU A 18 -3.48 -15.17 5.72
C GLU A 18 -2.08 -14.86 6.20
N SER A 19 -1.20 -14.55 5.27
CA SER A 19 0.12 -14.05 5.60
C SER A 19 -0.01 -12.60 6.05
N PRO A 20 0.79 -12.18 7.02
CA PRO A 20 0.75 -10.78 7.42
C PRO A 20 1.25 -9.89 6.30
N PRO A 21 0.79 -8.65 6.25
CA PRO A 21 1.26 -7.74 5.20
C PRO A 21 2.73 -7.39 5.39
N VAL A 22 3.41 -7.19 4.28
CA VAL A 22 4.78 -6.74 4.29
C VAL A 22 4.84 -5.22 4.26
N PHE A 23 3.91 -4.60 3.53
CA PHE A 23 3.87 -3.16 3.38
C PHE A 23 3.05 -2.56 4.51
N LEU A 24 3.74 -2.04 5.51
CA LEU A 24 3.09 -1.58 6.73
C LEU A 24 2.93 -0.08 6.81
N ASP A 25 3.79 0.67 6.15
CA ASP A 25 3.72 2.12 6.23
C ASP A 25 4.29 2.75 4.97
N TYR A 26 3.99 4.04 4.81
CA TYR A 26 4.58 4.84 3.75
C TYR A 26 5.13 6.09 4.40
N ARG A 27 6.44 6.30 4.29
CA ARG A 27 7.14 7.43 4.92
C ARG A 27 6.84 7.53 6.41
N GLY A 28 6.59 6.37 7.03
CA GLY A 28 6.32 6.28 8.46
C GLY A 28 4.85 6.41 8.84
N ILE A 29 3.95 6.76 7.93
CA ILE A 29 2.53 6.87 8.27
C ILE A 29 1.82 5.56 7.96
N GLN A 30 0.76 5.29 8.70
CA GLN A 30 0.03 4.04 8.61
C GLN A 30 -1.48 4.26 8.62
N ILE A 31 -2.21 3.26 8.14
CA ILE A 31 -3.65 3.22 8.28
C ILE A 31 -3.99 3.34 9.77
N GLY A 32 -4.95 4.15 10.11
CA GLY A 32 -5.40 4.33 11.50
C GLY A 32 -4.76 5.48 12.24
N TRP A 33 -3.73 6.10 11.67
CA TRP A 33 -3.13 7.27 12.29
C TRP A 33 -4.11 8.44 12.27
N LEU A 34 -3.96 9.35 13.21
CA LEU A 34 -4.77 10.57 13.22
C LEU A 34 -4.21 11.57 12.22
N ALA A 35 -5.08 12.39 11.65
CA ALA A 35 -4.67 13.40 10.68
C ALA A 35 -3.56 14.29 11.22
N ASP A 36 -3.67 14.70 12.49
CA ASP A 36 -2.63 15.55 13.10
C ASP A 36 -1.29 14.84 13.16
N GLU A 37 -1.29 13.54 13.39
CA GLU A 37 -0.06 12.77 13.43
C GLU A 37 0.58 12.68 12.06
N VAL A 38 -0.24 12.52 11.02
CA VAL A 38 0.24 12.49 9.66
C VAL A 38 0.90 13.82 9.30
N ARG A 39 0.24 14.92 9.63
CA ARG A 39 0.75 16.24 9.31
C ARG A 39 2.02 16.58 10.09
N LYS A 40 2.12 16.04 11.30
CA LYS A 40 3.34 16.20 12.05
C LYS A 40 4.51 15.47 11.37
N LYS A 41 4.22 14.30 10.83
CA LYS A 41 5.26 13.48 10.20
C LYS A 41 5.64 13.99 8.82
N LEU A 42 4.64 14.32 8.00
CA LEU A 42 4.87 14.68 6.60
C LEU A 42 4.97 16.18 6.34
N GLY A 43 4.50 16.99 7.28
CA GLY A 43 4.51 18.43 7.11
C GLY A 43 3.20 18.94 6.54
N VAL A 44 3.24 20.14 5.97
CA VAL A 44 2.06 20.80 5.43
C VAL A 44 1.73 20.22 4.06
N PRO A 45 0.51 19.71 3.86
CA PRO A 45 0.16 19.19 2.55
C PRO A 45 -0.01 20.28 1.52
N ALA A 46 0.15 19.93 0.26
CA ALA A 46 -0.07 20.86 -0.85
C ALA A 46 -1.54 21.26 -0.90
N ASP A 47 -2.43 20.33 -0.54
CA ASP A 47 -3.85 20.62 -0.49
C ASP A 47 -4.38 19.93 0.77
N LYS A 48 -4.86 20.72 1.72
CA LYS A 48 -5.30 20.23 3.01
C LYS A 48 -6.82 20.19 3.06
N GLY A 49 -7.39 19.10 3.53
CA GLY A 49 -8.84 18.99 3.64
C GLY A 49 -9.25 18.21 4.87
N ASP A 50 -10.57 18.19 5.12
CA ASP A 50 -11.11 17.48 6.25
C ASP A 50 -11.08 15.97 6.04
N GLU A 51 -11.20 15.55 4.80
CA GLU A 51 -11.28 14.12 4.49
C GLU A 51 -10.13 13.65 3.64
N GLN A 52 -9.25 14.55 3.19
CA GLN A 52 -8.14 14.15 2.35
C GLN A 52 -7.06 15.23 2.33
N ASP A 53 -5.81 14.80 2.42
CA ASP A 53 -4.66 15.66 2.21
C ASP A 53 -3.93 15.19 0.96
N LEU A 54 -3.46 16.14 0.17
CA LEU A 54 -2.62 15.82 -0.97
C LEU A 54 -1.22 16.32 -0.69
N TYR A 55 -0.23 15.43 -0.83
CA TYR A 55 1.17 15.77 -0.70
C TYR A 55 1.85 15.63 -2.06
N VAL A 56 2.64 16.62 -2.42
CA VAL A 56 3.46 16.58 -3.63
C VAL A 56 4.90 16.71 -3.17
N PHE A 57 5.66 15.61 -3.23
CA PHE A 57 7.03 15.62 -2.74
C PHE A 57 8.00 16.13 -3.78
N ASN A 58 7.73 15.83 -5.04
CA ASN A 58 8.52 16.34 -6.16
C ASN A 58 7.71 16.09 -7.44
N GLU A 59 8.30 16.34 -8.61
CA GLU A 59 7.56 16.18 -9.87
C GLU A 59 7.22 14.74 -10.19
N LYS A 60 7.77 13.79 -9.47
CA LYS A 60 7.55 12.38 -9.78
C LYS A 60 6.84 11.61 -8.68
N GLU A 61 6.64 12.21 -7.53
CA GLU A 61 6.03 11.48 -6.41
C GLU A 61 5.01 12.33 -5.69
N MET A 62 3.80 11.80 -5.57
CA MET A 62 2.75 12.46 -4.81
C MET A 62 1.94 11.39 -4.07
N CYS A 63 1.19 11.83 -3.09
CA CYS A 63 0.47 10.93 -2.21
C CYS A 63 -0.83 11.59 -1.76
N SER A 64 -1.90 10.81 -1.72
CA SER A 64 -3.17 11.23 -1.15
C SER A 64 -3.38 10.44 0.13
N VAL A 65 -3.72 11.13 1.21
CA VAL A 65 -4.04 10.51 2.48
C VAL A 65 -5.51 10.81 2.76
N VAL A 66 -6.32 9.77 2.90
CA VAL A 66 -7.76 9.90 3.08
C VAL A 66 -8.10 9.61 4.54
N TYR A 67 -8.96 10.43 5.13
CA TYR A 67 -9.35 10.32 6.52
C TYR A 67 -10.84 10.05 6.66
N ASP A 68 -11.19 9.32 7.70
CA ASP A 68 -12.58 9.20 8.09
C ASP A 68 -13.03 10.54 8.64
N LYS A 69 -14.16 11.02 8.17
CA LYS A 69 -14.62 12.35 8.54
C LYS A 69 -14.91 12.47 10.03
N ALA A 70 -15.45 11.42 10.62
CA ALA A 70 -15.84 11.46 12.02
C ALA A 70 -14.67 11.26 12.97
N THR A 71 -13.78 10.32 12.67
CA THR A 71 -12.69 9.97 13.57
C THR A 71 -11.39 10.68 13.24
N LYS A 72 -11.25 11.22 12.03
CA LYS A 72 -10.03 11.83 11.53
C LYS A 72 -8.88 10.84 11.43
N LYS A 73 -9.19 9.56 11.33
CA LYS A 73 -8.16 8.55 11.19
C LYS A 73 -7.95 8.19 9.72
N VAL A 74 -6.72 7.86 9.37
CA VAL A 74 -6.36 7.49 8.01
C VAL A 74 -7.08 6.21 7.61
N THR A 75 -7.81 6.26 6.49
CA THR A 75 -8.49 5.09 5.95
C THR A 75 -7.87 4.65 4.63
N ALA A 76 -7.12 5.50 3.96
CA ALA A 76 -6.45 5.13 2.72
C ALA A 76 -5.22 5.97 2.48
N ILE A 77 -4.20 5.37 1.88
CA ILE A 77 -2.99 6.05 1.46
C ILE A 77 -2.74 5.61 0.02
N SER A 78 -2.69 6.56 -0.91
CA SER A 78 -2.45 6.26 -2.31
C SER A 78 -1.21 7.02 -2.77
N ILE A 79 -0.23 6.30 -3.32
CA ILE A 79 1.05 6.86 -3.70
C ILE A 79 1.21 6.72 -5.20
N ASP A 80 1.53 7.83 -5.87
CA ASP A 80 1.76 7.81 -7.31
C ASP A 80 3.21 8.18 -7.60
N PHE A 81 3.87 7.33 -8.40
CA PHE A 81 5.18 7.63 -8.97
C PHE A 81 4.97 7.81 -10.46
N MET A 82 5.26 9.00 -10.95
CA MET A 82 4.87 9.44 -12.29
C MET A 82 6.07 9.79 -13.14
N ASN A 83 5.79 10.09 -14.40
CA ASN A 83 6.78 10.62 -15.35
C ASN A 83 7.97 9.69 -15.54
N GLY A 84 7.70 8.37 -15.60
CA GLY A 84 8.75 7.39 -15.80
C GLY A 84 9.67 7.23 -14.62
N ALA A 85 9.21 7.61 -13.43
CA ALA A 85 10.05 7.51 -12.24
C ALA A 85 10.41 6.06 -11.96
N ASN A 86 11.62 5.87 -11.47
CA ASN A 86 12.00 4.60 -10.91
C ASN A 86 11.48 4.61 -9.48
N SER A 87 10.45 3.82 -9.24
CA SER A 87 9.88 3.78 -7.91
C SER A 87 10.88 3.20 -6.92
N PRO A 88 11.09 3.84 -5.79
CA PRO A 88 11.91 3.25 -4.74
C PRO A 88 11.19 2.11 -4.04
N ILE A 89 9.90 1.92 -4.33
CA ILE A 89 9.10 0.85 -3.73
C ILE A 89 8.80 -0.16 -4.81
N THR A 90 9.28 -1.38 -4.63
CA THR A 90 9.14 -2.45 -5.62
C THR A 90 8.05 -3.43 -5.20
N PRO A 91 7.55 -4.27 -6.13
CA PRO A 91 6.59 -5.30 -5.73
C PRO A 91 7.11 -6.22 -4.63
N GLU A 92 8.41 -6.49 -4.62
CA GLU A 92 9.00 -7.31 -3.56
C GLU A 92 8.83 -6.64 -2.20
N GLN A 93 8.96 -5.32 -2.15
CA GLN A 93 8.79 -4.61 -0.89
C GLN A 93 7.32 -4.52 -0.47
N VAL A 94 6.43 -4.57 -1.44
CA VAL A 94 4.99 -4.49 -1.15
C VAL A 94 4.41 -5.84 -0.76
N PHE A 95 4.80 -6.91 -1.47
CA PHE A 95 4.18 -8.22 -1.30
C PHE A 95 5.14 -9.31 -0.84
N GLY A 96 6.42 -9.04 -0.75
CA GLY A 96 7.40 -10.05 -0.39
C GLY A 96 7.98 -10.79 -1.58
N SER A 97 7.42 -10.60 -2.77
CA SER A 97 7.92 -11.23 -3.99
C SER A 97 7.49 -10.40 -5.18
N ASP A 98 8.16 -10.62 -6.30
CA ASP A 98 7.78 -9.92 -7.53
C ASP A 98 6.40 -10.41 -8.00
N ILE A 99 5.76 -9.63 -8.84
CA ILE A 99 4.45 -9.98 -9.39
C ILE A 99 4.56 -10.13 -10.88
N GLU A 100 3.60 -10.82 -11.45
CA GLU A 100 3.62 -11.16 -12.86
C GLU A 100 3.50 -9.93 -13.74
N THR A 101 4.30 -9.88 -14.81
CA THR A 101 4.19 -8.85 -15.83
C THR A 101 3.21 -9.34 -16.88
N LYS A 102 2.21 -8.52 -17.19
CA LYS A 102 1.23 -8.87 -18.20
C LYS A 102 1.80 -8.73 -19.60
N PRO A 103 1.14 -9.32 -20.60
CA PRO A 103 1.69 -9.26 -21.98
C PRO A 103 1.95 -7.86 -22.49
N ASP A 104 1.18 -6.86 -22.05
CA ASP A 104 1.38 -5.49 -22.49
C ASP A 104 2.47 -4.76 -21.69
N GLY A 105 3.10 -5.43 -20.74
CA GLY A 105 4.15 -4.83 -19.92
C GLY A 105 3.67 -4.25 -18.62
N SER A 106 2.37 -4.22 -18.39
CA SER A 106 1.84 -3.68 -17.15
C SER A 106 1.90 -4.71 -16.03
N LYS A 107 1.74 -4.25 -14.80
CA LYS A 107 1.68 -5.12 -13.63
C LYS A 107 0.53 -4.67 -12.76
N TYR A 108 -0.12 -5.63 -12.12
CA TYR A 108 -1.18 -5.31 -11.15
C TYR A 108 -1.38 -6.47 -10.20
N LYS A 109 -1.50 -6.15 -8.92
CA LYS A 109 -1.87 -7.13 -7.92
C LYS A 109 -2.53 -6.42 -6.76
N LEU A 110 -3.55 -7.06 -6.19
CA LEU A 110 -4.22 -6.59 -4.98
C LEU A 110 -4.30 -7.76 -4.01
N VAL A 111 -3.90 -7.54 -2.77
CA VAL A 111 -3.97 -8.54 -1.73
C VAL A 111 -4.74 -7.96 -0.54
N ARG A 112 -5.71 -8.70 -0.06
CA ARG A 112 -6.48 -8.31 1.11
C ARG A 112 -5.88 -8.95 2.35
N TYR A 113 -5.79 -8.16 3.41
CA TYR A 113 -5.29 -8.64 4.70
C TYR A 113 -6.35 -8.37 5.75
N PRO A 114 -7.41 -9.20 5.79
CA PRO A 114 -8.53 -8.94 6.70
C PRO A 114 -8.13 -8.85 8.16
N LYS A 115 -7.17 -9.66 8.59
CA LYS A 115 -6.73 -9.60 9.98
C LYS A 115 -6.01 -8.32 10.31
N ALA A 116 -5.30 -7.75 9.34
CA ALA A 116 -4.63 -6.47 9.53
C ALA A 116 -5.58 -5.30 9.29
N GLY A 117 -6.71 -5.55 8.64
CA GLY A 117 -7.73 -4.54 8.46
C GLY A 117 -7.62 -3.69 7.21
N TYR A 118 -6.76 -4.07 6.26
CA TYR A 118 -6.64 -3.30 5.02
C TYR A 118 -6.21 -4.18 3.86
N TRP A 119 -6.31 -3.62 2.65
CA TRP A 119 -5.77 -4.27 1.46
C TRP A 119 -4.71 -3.36 0.85
N VAL A 120 -3.83 -3.96 0.04
CA VAL A 120 -2.76 -3.25 -0.64
C VAL A 120 -2.81 -3.61 -2.11
N SER A 121 -2.67 -2.62 -2.98
CA SER A 121 -2.56 -2.88 -4.41
C SER A 121 -1.31 -2.21 -4.96
N TYR A 122 -0.81 -2.78 -6.04
CA TYR A 122 0.32 -2.24 -6.79
C TYR A 122 -0.07 -2.28 -8.25
N SER A 123 0.11 -1.16 -8.95
CA SER A 123 -0.14 -1.15 -10.38
C SER A 123 0.99 -0.39 -11.09
N ARG A 124 1.31 -0.85 -12.29
CA ARG A 124 2.29 -0.19 -13.15
C ARG A 124 1.71 -0.18 -14.54
N THR A 125 1.58 1.01 -15.13
CA THR A 125 1.03 1.10 -16.48
C THR A 125 2.06 0.63 -17.49
N ALA A 126 1.58 0.23 -18.67
CA ALA A 126 2.44 -0.18 -19.76
C ALA A 126 3.07 1.06 -20.43
N GLY A 127 4.07 0.83 -21.25
CA GLY A 127 4.65 1.88 -22.07
C GLY A 127 5.99 2.39 -21.57
N ASN A 128 6.48 3.43 -22.20
CA ASN A 128 7.81 3.94 -21.95
C ASN A 128 7.90 4.90 -20.77
N SER A 129 6.78 5.41 -20.32
CA SER A 129 6.74 6.29 -19.14
C SER A 129 5.70 5.76 -18.18
N PRO A 130 5.98 4.61 -17.55
CA PRO A 130 4.98 4.00 -16.69
C PRO A 130 4.71 4.84 -15.46
N MET A 131 3.46 4.76 -15.00
CA MET A 131 3.06 5.32 -13.73
C MET A 131 2.85 4.16 -12.78
N ILE A 132 3.37 4.29 -11.57
CA ILE A 132 3.21 3.26 -10.55
C ILE A 132 2.33 3.83 -9.45
N THR A 133 1.30 3.10 -9.08
CA THR A 133 0.40 3.50 -8.00
C THR A 133 0.35 2.39 -6.96
N ILE A 134 0.60 2.75 -5.72
CA ILE A 134 0.50 1.82 -4.59
C ILE A 134 -0.55 2.36 -3.66
N THR A 135 -1.53 1.54 -3.31
CA THR A 135 -2.65 1.97 -2.49
C THR A 135 -2.83 1.03 -1.31
N MET A 136 -3.02 1.62 -0.13
CA MET A 136 -3.44 0.89 1.08
C MET A 136 -4.81 1.43 1.43
N THR A 137 -5.78 0.56 1.64
CA THR A 137 -7.13 1.00 1.99
C THR A 137 -7.70 0.12 3.08
N GLN A 138 -8.25 0.76 4.09
CA GLN A 138 -8.88 0.07 5.20
C GLN A 138 -10.05 -0.76 4.67
N ILE A 139 -10.16 -1.99 5.17
CA ILE A 139 -11.32 -2.82 4.87
C ILE A 139 -12.39 -2.44 5.88
N PRO A 140 -13.56 -1.99 5.41
CA PRO A 140 -14.61 -1.60 6.35
C PRO A 140 -15.02 -2.76 7.21
N THR A 141 -15.21 -2.48 8.49
CA THR A 141 -15.72 -3.50 9.39
C THR A 141 -17.23 -3.50 9.29
N LYS A 142 -17.80 -4.67 9.54
CA LYS A 142 -19.23 -4.74 9.53
C LYS A 142 -19.80 -4.16 10.76
N PRO A 143 -20.93 -3.52 10.68
CA PRO A 143 -21.57 -2.98 11.87
C PRO A 143 -22.01 -4.06 12.83
#